data_de4796668bca11ece7ae12435c88fe32
#
_entry.id   de4796668bca11ece7ae12435c88fe32
#
_cell.length_a   1.000
_cell.length_b   1.000
_cell.length_c   1.000
_cell.angle_alpha   90.00
_cell.angle_beta   90.00
_cell.angle_gamma   90.00
#
_symmetry.space_group_name_H-M   'P 1'
#
loop_
_entity.id
_entity.type
_entity.pdbx_description
1 polymer ?
#
loop_
_entity_poly.entity_id
_entity_poly.type
_entity_poly.pdbx_seq_one_letter_code
_entity_poly.pdbx_strand_id
1 'polypeptide(L)'
;MKDILDKISSYNLFNYLLPGILFVYISKYFTDFDFVQTDTLIGAFFYYFVGMIVSRFGSLFIEPILKKIGFLKFADDKNYVSASKLDSKIELFSEINNTYRTLISTMFLLGVLKFYNYLKVAWSINNDISIFIAITLVFLMFLFSYRKQTNYITKRISANNQ
;
A
#
# COMPACT_ATOMS: atom_id res chain seq x y z
N MET A 1 21.56 -7.30 -13.25
CA MET A 1 20.63 -6.19 -12.89
C MET A 1 19.46 -6.09 -13.87
N LYS A 2 19.68 -6.15 -15.20
CA LYS A 2 18.57 -6.19 -16.19
C LYS A 2 17.59 -7.35 -15.91
N ASP A 3 18.08 -8.56 -15.66
CA ASP A 3 17.22 -9.75 -15.44
C ASP A 3 16.34 -9.67 -14.19
N ILE A 4 16.70 -8.84 -13.22
CA ILE A 4 15.87 -8.60 -12.01
C ILE A 4 14.79 -7.55 -12.32
N LEU A 5 15.15 -6.51 -13.04
CA LEU A 5 14.18 -5.46 -13.45
C LEU A 5 13.13 -6.00 -14.41
N ASP A 6 13.51 -6.91 -15.31
CA ASP A 6 12.59 -7.57 -16.25
C ASP A 6 11.60 -8.52 -15.54
N LYS A 7 11.95 -9.00 -14.34
CA LYS A 7 11.07 -9.84 -13.50
C LYS A 7 10.16 -9.04 -12.56
N ILE A 8 10.49 -7.80 -12.29
CA ILE A 8 9.59 -6.90 -11.53
C ILE A 8 8.62 -6.31 -12.56
N SER A 9 7.36 -6.71 -12.49
CA SER A 9 6.34 -6.14 -13.36
C SER A 9 6.28 -4.61 -13.21
N SER A 10 6.01 -3.90 -14.29
CA SER A 10 5.82 -2.43 -14.26
C SER A 10 4.79 -2.02 -13.21
N TYR A 11 3.74 -2.82 -13.01
CA TYR A 11 2.76 -2.65 -11.95
C TYR A 11 3.40 -2.56 -10.56
N ASN A 12 4.32 -3.47 -10.22
CA ASN A 12 4.96 -3.47 -8.91
C ASN A 12 5.87 -2.25 -8.69
N LEU A 13 6.52 -1.75 -9.74
CA LEU A 13 7.30 -0.52 -9.68
C LEU A 13 6.41 0.70 -9.36
N PHE A 14 5.29 0.85 -10.05
CA PHE A 14 4.39 1.99 -9.86
C PHE A 14 3.52 1.86 -8.60
N ASN A 15 3.13 0.64 -8.22
CA ASN A 15 2.25 0.42 -7.08
C ASN A 15 2.99 0.31 -5.74
N TYR A 16 4.29 -0.02 -5.74
CA TYR A 16 5.06 -0.17 -4.50
C TYR A 16 6.32 0.70 -4.46
N LEU A 17 7.24 0.56 -5.42
CA LEU A 17 8.52 1.24 -5.32
C LEU A 17 8.37 2.77 -5.38
N LEU A 18 7.63 3.30 -6.36
CA LEU A 18 7.42 4.73 -6.50
C LEU A 18 6.72 5.36 -5.27
N PRO A 19 5.59 4.84 -4.76
CA PRO A 19 4.96 5.35 -3.54
C PRO A 19 5.86 5.26 -2.31
N GLY A 20 6.67 4.20 -2.20
CA GLY A 20 7.63 4.06 -1.10
C GLY A 20 8.74 5.09 -1.15
N ILE A 21 9.31 5.36 -2.33
CA ILE A 21 10.29 6.44 -2.54
C ILE A 21 9.67 7.79 -2.15
N LEU A 22 8.48 8.10 -2.68
CA LEU A 22 7.77 9.34 -2.37
C LEU A 22 7.53 9.49 -0.87
N PHE A 23 7.04 8.43 -0.22
CA PHE A 23 6.81 8.45 1.22
C PHE A 23 8.09 8.75 2.01
N VAL A 24 9.18 8.03 1.73
CA VAL A 24 10.45 8.18 2.44
C VAL A 24 11.06 9.56 2.24
N TYR A 25 11.13 10.04 1.00
CA TYR A 25 11.74 11.34 0.74
C TYR A 25 10.91 12.51 1.25
N ILE A 26 9.58 12.47 1.09
CA ILE A 26 8.71 13.54 1.60
C ILE A 26 8.71 13.53 3.14
N SER A 27 8.70 12.35 3.79
CA SER A 27 8.73 12.26 5.25
C SER A 27 9.95 12.93 5.86
N LYS A 28 11.12 12.81 5.23
CA LYS A 28 12.36 13.46 5.65
C LYS A 28 12.25 14.99 5.73
N TYR A 29 11.56 15.60 4.76
CA TYR A 29 11.37 17.06 4.73
C TYR A 29 10.19 17.55 5.57
N PHE A 30 9.26 16.64 5.89
CA PHE A 30 7.99 16.97 6.50
C PHE A 30 7.94 16.65 7.99
N THR A 31 8.85 15.78 8.48
CA THR A 31 8.92 15.27 9.86
C THR A 31 10.37 15.17 10.32
N ASP A 32 10.58 14.81 11.60
CA ASP A 32 11.92 14.55 12.16
C ASP A 32 12.38 13.08 11.88
N PHE A 33 11.61 12.31 11.10
CA PHE A 33 11.97 10.95 10.74
C PHE A 33 12.76 10.91 9.44
N ASP A 34 13.99 10.39 9.50
CA ASP A 34 14.80 10.13 8.32
C ASP A 34 14.87 8.61 8.04
N PHE A 35 14.18 8.19 7.01
CA PHE A 35 14.16 6.79 6.54
C PHE A 35 15.04 6.58 5.31
N VAL A 36 15.78 7.61 4.86
CA VAL A 36 16.61 7.51 3.65
C VAL A 36 17.79 6.57 3.90
N GLN A 37 17.97 5.61 3.03
CA GLN A 37 19.08 4.66 3.08
C GLN A 37 20.26 5.17 2.24
N THR A 38 21.48 4.96 2.73
CA THR A 38 22.72 5.34 2.03
C THR A 38 23.10 4.35 0.94
N ASP A 39 22.83 3.06 1.17
CA ASP A 39 23.07 2.00 0.18
C ASP A 39 21.89 1.93 -0.79
N THR A 40 22.19 2.01 -2.09
CA THR A 40 21.17 2.03 -3.15
C THR A 40 20.38 0.73 -3.24
N LEU A 41 21.02 -0.42 -3.05
CA LEU A 41 20.35 -1.71 -3.16
C LEU A 41 19.44 -1.96 -1.96
N ILE A 42 19.96 -1.76 -0.75
CA ILE A 42 19.20 -1.85 0.49
C ILE A 42 18.06 -0.83 0.46
N GLY A 43 18.32 0.40 0.00
CA GLY A 43 17.33 1.44 -0.17
C GLY A 43 16.19 1.02 -1.09
N ALA A 44 16.49 0.44 -2.25
CA ALA A 44 15.46 -0.03 -3.18
C ALA A 44 14.53 -1.08 -2.56
N PHE A 45 15.08 -2.07 -1.86
CA PHE A 45 14.27 -3.06 -1.13
C PHE A 45 13.45 -2.45 0.01
N PHE A 46 14.06 -1.55 0.77
CA PHE A 46 13.38 -0.86 1.85
C PHE A 46 12.23 0.01 1.34
N TYR A 47 12.45 0.80 0.30
CA TYR A 47 11.40 1.65 -0.29
C TYR A 47 10.29 0.81 -0.92
N TYR A 48 10.63 -0.31 -1.55
CA TYR A 48 9.63 -1.26 -2.04
C TYR A 48 8.78 -1.81 -0.89
N PHE A 49 9.41 -2.18 0.23
CA PHE A 49 8.70 -2.66 1.43
C PHE A 49 7.79 -1.59 2.04
N VAL A 50 8.28 -0.35 2.16
CA VAL A 50 7.47 0.79 2.63
C VAL A 50 6.25 1.00 1.71
N GLY A 51 6.45 0.99 0.40
CA GLY A 51 5.35 1.12 -0.55
C GLY A 51 4.35 -0.03 -0.48
N MET A 52 4.81 -1.25 -0.20
CA MET A 52 3.92 -2.39 0.05
C MET A 52 3.06 -2.16 1.31
N ILE A 53 3.64 -1.63 2.39
CA ILE A 53 2.91 -1.21 3.61
C ILE A 53 1.83 -0.19 3.25
N VAL A 54 2.21 0.88 2.53
CA VAL A 54 1.30 1.95 2.10
C VAL A 54 0.16 1.40 1.25
N SER A 55 0.46 0.50 0.32
CA SER A 55 -0.57 -0.13 -0.53
C SER A 55 -1.53 -1.00 0.27
N ARG A 56 -1.02 -1.76 1.27
CA ARG A 56 -1.88 -2.56 2.17
C ARG A 56 -2.77 -1.68 3.02
N PHE A 57 -2.24 -0.58 3.54
CA PHE A 57 -3.05 0.42 4.25
C PHE A 57 -4.19 0.93 3.36
N GLY A 58 -3.91 1.31 2.13
CA GLY A 58 -4.91 1.74 1.16
C GLY A 58 -6.02 0.71 0.94
N SER A 59 -5.63 -0.55 0.82
CA SER A 59 -6.57 -1.66 0.62
C SER A 59 -7.43 -1.97 1.84
N LEU A 60 -6.89 -1.80 3.06
CA LEU A 60 -7.58 -2.13 4.31
C LEU A 60 -8.44 -0.98 4.84
N PHE A 61 -8.02 0.26 4.62
CA PHE A 61 -8.66 1.43 5.24
C PHE A 61 -9.24 2.39 4.21
N ILE A 62 -8.44 2.90 3.28
CA ILE A 62 -8.89 3.94 2.32
C ILE A 62 -10.01 3.41 1.42
N GLU A 63 -9.81 2.25 0.78
CA GLU A 63 -10.79 1.68 -0.14
C GLU A 63 -12.14 1.37 0.55
N PRO A 64 -12.19 0.69 1.72
CA PRO A 64 -13.46 0.44 2.41
C PRO A 64 -14.17 1.73 2.85
N ILE A 65 -13.43 2.74 3.30
CA ILE A 65 -14.00 4.04 3.68
C ILE A 65 -14.65 4.70 2.47
N LEU A 66 -13.93 4.78 1.33
CA LEU A 66 -14.45 5.38 0.11
C LEU A 66 -15.66 4.62 -0.46
N LYS A 67 -15.69 3.29 -0.32
CA LYS A 67 -16.88 2.48 -0.65
C LYS A 67 -18.05 2.80 0.27
N LYS A 68 -17.82 2.87 1.58
CA LYS A 68 -18.87 3.12 2.58
C LYS A 68 -19.54 4.46 2.41
N ILE A 69 -18.80 5.51 2.05
CA ILE A 69 -19.36 6.85 1.79
C ILE A 69 -19.95 6.99 0.37
N GLY A 70 -19.91 5.94 -0.44
CA GLY A 70 -20.47 5.94 -1.81
C GLY A 70 -19.60 6.65 -2.86
N PHE A 71 -18.38 7.06 -2.52
CA PHE A 71 -17.45 7.70 -3.46
C PHE A 71 -16.95 6.72 -4.53
N LEU A 72 -16.75 5.44 -4.17
CA LEU A 72 -16.36 4.37 -5.09
C LEU A 72 -17.47 3.33 -5.18
N LYS A 73 -17.79 2.93 -6.43
CA LYS A 73 -18.69 1.82 -6.73
C LYS A 73 -17.93 0.79 -7.57
N PHE A 74 -17.90 -0.44 -7.12
CA PHE A 74 -17.23 -1.55 -7.81
C PHE A 74 -18.28 -2.50 -8.38
N ALA A 75 -17.96 -3.15 -9.50
CA ALA A 75 -18.72 -4.27 -10.00
C ALA A 75 -18.60 -5.48 -9.06
N ASP A 76 -19.55 -6.40 -9.14
CA ASP A 76 -19.50 -7.66 -8.41
C ASP A 76 -18.31 -8.52 -8.87
N ASP A 77 -17.77 -9.32 -7.96
CA ASP A 77 -16.61 -10.18 -8.22
C ASP A 77 -16.82 -11.12 -9.43
N LYS A 78 -18.04 -11.65 -9.62
CA LYS A 78 -18.41 -12.49 -10.79
C LYS A 78 -18.31 -11.72 -12.11
N ASN A 79 -18.89 -10.53 -12.16
CA ASN A 79 -18.88 -9.68 -13.34
C ASN A 79 -17.44 -9.27 -13.70
N TYR A 80 -16.62 -8.96 -12.69
CA TYR A 80 -15.21 -8.65 -12.88
C TYR A 80 -14.44 -9.85 -13.49
N VAL A 81 -14.60 -11.04 -12.92
CA VAL A 81 -13.91 -12.26 -13.40
C VAL A 81 -14.33 -12.62 -14.82
N SER A 82 -15.61 -12.53 -15.14
CA SER A 82 -16.13 -12.81 -16.49
C SER A 82 -15.63 -11.79 -17.51
N ALA A 83 -15.68 -10.50 -17.17
CA ALA A 83 -15.25 -9.43 -18.04
C ALA A 83 -13.73 -9.44 -18.28
N SER A 84 -12.91 -9.71 -17.24
CA SER A 84 -11.45 -9.77 -17.38
C SER A 84 -10.95 -10.93 -18.26
N LYS A 85 -11.76 -12.00 -18.42
CA LYS A 85 -11.48 -13.08 -19.38
C LYS A 85 -11.72 -12.66 -20.83
N LEU A 86 -12.62 -11.70 -21.06
CA LEU A 86 -13.00 -11.22 -22.39
C LEU A 86 -12.17 -10.02 -22.84
N ASP A 87 -11.76 -9.17 -21.91
CA ASP A 87 -10.99 -7.95 -22.18
C ASP A 87 -9.84 -7.79 -21.17
N SER A 88 -8.61 -7.99 -21.65
CA SER A 88 -7.38 -7.83 -20.85
C SER A 88 -7.15 -6.40 -20.34
N LYS A 89 -7.78 -5.38 -20.96
CA LYS A 89 -7.69 -3.99 -20.48
C LYS A 89 -8.30 -3.81 -19.10
N ILE A 90 -9.25 -4.66 -18.70
CA ILE A 90 -9.87 -4.60 -17.38
C ILE A 90 -8.84 -4.86 -16.27
N GLU A 91 -7.90 -5.80 -16.48
CA GLU A 91 -6.80 -6.03 -15.54
C GLU A 91 -5.87 -4.81 -15.46
N LEU A 92 -5.51 -4.23 -16.63
CA LEU A 92 -4.70 -3.01 -16.67
C LEU A 92 -5.37 -1.84 -15.92
N PHE A 93 -6.67 -1.61 -16.14
CA PHE A 93 -7.40 -0.56 -15.40
C PHE A 93 -7.49 -0.84 -13.92
N SER A 94 -7.58 -2.09 -13.51
CA SER A 94 -7.52 -2.49 -12.09
C SER A 94 -6.15 -2.19 -11.47
N GLU A 95 -5.06 -2.41 -12.20
CA GLU A 95 -3.70 -2.07 -11.78
C GLU A 95 -3.53 -0.55 -11.60
N ILE A 96 -4.02 0.25 -12.56
CA ILE A 96 -4.01 1.70 -12.49
C ILE A 96 -4.82 2.19 -11.27
N ASN A 97 -5.99 1.60 -11.03
CA ASN A 97 -6.84 1.90 -9.88
C ASN A 97 -6.12 1.63 -8.55
N ASN A 98 -5.40 0.51 -8.45
CA ASN A 98 -4.58 0.18 -7.31
C ASN A 98 -3.45 1.19 -7.08
N THR A 99 -2.84 1.67 -8.17
CA THR A 99 -1.80 2.71 -8.10
C THR A 99 -2.36 4.02 -7.54
N TYR A 100 -3.51 4.49 -8.03
CA TYR A 100 -4.17 5.68 -7.46
C TYR A 100 -4.51 5.50 -5.98
N ARG A 101 -5.06 4.36 -5.59
CA ARG A 101 -5.32 4.05 -4.17
C ARG A 101 -4.05 4.14 -3.33
N THR A 102 -2.93 3.61 -3.84
CA THR A 102 -1.66 3.64 -3.11
C THR A 102 -1.10 5.06 -3.00
N LEU A 103 -1.20 5.88 -4.06
CA LEU A 103 -0.79 7.29 -4.00
C LEU A 103 -1.64 8.11 -3.02
N ILE A 104 -2.96 7.91 -3.01
CA ILE A 104 -3.84 8.54 -2.01
C ILE A 104 -3.42 8.13 -0.59
N SER A 105 -3.11 6.85 -0.40
CA SER A 105 -2.65 6.32 0.89
C SER A 105 -1.31 6.91 1.31
N THR A 106 -0.39 7.14 0.35
CA THR A 106 0.88 7.81 0.60
C THR A 106 0.65 9.21 1.18
N MET A 107 -0.18 10.01 0.53
CA MET A 107 -0.48 11.37 1.00
C MET A 107 -1.17 11.38 2.37
N PHE A 108 -2.13 10.47 2.57
CA PHE A 108 -2.82 10.34 3.85
C PHE A 108 -1.86 9.94 4.98
N LEU A 109 -1.01 8.93 4.76
CA LEU A 109 -0.06 8.45 5.76
C LEU A 109 1.04 9.47 6.07
N LEU A 110 1.46 10.29 5.10
CA LEU A 110 2.35 11.43 5.37
C LEU A 110 1.69 12.43 6.33
N GLY A 111 0.41 12.73 6.16
CA GLY A 111 -0.36 13.55 7.11
C GLY A 111 -0.43 12.93 8.51
N VAL A 112 -0.71 11.62 8.59
CA VAL A 112 -0.73 10.87 9.86
C VAL A 112 0.65 10.89 10.52
N LEU A 113 1.73 10.68 9.75
CA LEU A 113 3.09 10.70 10.27
C LEU A 113 3.47 12.09 10.80
N LYS A 114 3.07 13.17 10.10
CA LYS A 114 3.27 14.54 10.56
C LYS A 114 2.53 14.81 11.86
N PHE A 115 1.27 14.37 11.95
CA PHE A 115 0.48 14.50 13.17
C PHE A 115 1.10 13.71 14.33
N TYR A 116 1.55 12.47 14.06
CA TYR A 116 2.26 11.68 15.06
C TYR A 116 3.56 12.34 15.53
N ASN A 117 4.33 12.93 14.61
CA ASN A 117 5.55 13.66 14.95
C ASN A 117 5.24 14.84 15.90
N TYR A 118 4.17 15.57 15.66
CA TYR A 118 3.71 16.62 16.57
C TYR A 118 3.38 16.07 17.97
N LEU A 119 2.62 14.98 18.05
CA LEU A 119 2.28 14.33 19.33
C LEU A 119 3.53 13.79 20.04
N LYS A 120 4.47 13.21 19.30
CA LYS A 120 5.73 12.68 19.82
C LYS A 120 6.54 13.78 20.54
N VAL A 121 6.65 14.96 19.93
CA VAL A 121 7.33 16.11 20.53
C VAL A 121 6.54 16.63 21.73
N ALA A 122 5.23 16.83 21.60
CA ALA A 122 4.38 17.37 22.65
C ALA A 122 4.35 16.50 23.93
N TRP A 123 4.40 15.18 23.77
CA TRP A 123 4.33 14.22 24.88
C TRP A 123 5.68 13.57 25.20
N SER A 124 6.77 14.06 24.61
CA SER A 124 8.14 13.52 24.80
C SER A 124 8.21 11.99 24.65
N ILE A 125 7.52 11.45 23.64
CA ILE A 125 7.46 10.01 23.40
C ILE A 125 8.84 9.51 22.97
N ASN A 126 9.36 8.50 23.68
CA ASN A 126 10.64 7.87 23.39
C ASN A 126 10.63 7.19 22.01
N ASN A 127 11.80 7.14 21.35
CA ASN A 127 11.99 6.46 20.08
C ASN A 127 11.66 4.97 20.15
N ASP A 128 12.01 4.28 21.22
CA ASP A 128 11.74 2.85 21.37
C ASP A 128 10.23 2.56 21.40
N ILE A 129 9.47 3.41 22.08
CA ILE A 129 8.00 3.34 22.09
C ILE A 129 7.46 3.58 20.68
N SER A 130 8.01 4.56 19.95
CA SER A 130 7.61 4.85 18.58
C SER A 130 7.85 3.66 17.63
N ILE A 131 9.02 3.03 17.75
CA ILE A 131 9.39 1.84 16.97
C ILE A 131 8.46 0.67 17.32
N PHE A 132 8.21 0.43 18.61
CA PHE A 132 7.31 -0.64 19.05
C PHE A 132 5.89 -0.46 18.51
N ILE A 133 5.35 0.77 18.58
CA ILE A 133 4.03 1.10 18.00
C ILE A 133 4.04 0.83 16.50
N ALA A 134 5.06 1.30 15.77
CA ALA A 134 5.14 1.11 14.33
C ALA A 134 5.19 -0.37 13.94
N ILE A 135 6.02 -1.18 14.61
CA ILE A 135 6.12 -2.63 14.38
C ILE A 135 4.77 -3.30 14.66
N THR A 136 4.12 -2.96 15.76
CA THR A 136 2.82 -3.53 16.13
C THR A 136 1.74 -3.21 15.09
N LEU A 137 1.68 -1.97 14.62
CA LEU A 137 0.72 -1.55 13.59
C LEU A 137 0.98 -2.27 12.26
N VAL A 138 2.24 -2.40 11.84
CA VAL A 138 2.63 -3.13 10.63
C VAL A 138 2.27 -4.61 10.75
N PHE A 139 2.53 -5.23 11.88
CA PHE A 139 2.18 -6.63 12.15
C PHE A 139 0.66 -6.84 12.03
N LEU A 140 -0.13 -6.04 12.73
CA LEU A 140 -1.60 -6.12 12.65
C LEU A 140 -2.11 -5.89 11.22
N MET A 141 -1.54 -4.93 10.52
CA MET A 141 -1.90 -4.65 9.13
C MET A 141 -1.63 -5.87 8.23
N PHE A 142 -0.50 -6.58 8.39
CA PHE A 142 -0.22 -7.79 7.62
C PHE A 142 -1.15 -8.94 7.99
N LEU A 143 -1.54 -9.10 9.26
CA LEU A 143 -2.55 -10.07 9.66
C LEU A 143 -3.89 -9.84 8.94
N PHE A 144 -4.38 -8.60 8.94
CA PHE A 144 -5.63 -8.27 8.25
C PHE A 144 -5.49 -8.37 6.72
N SER A 145 -4.31 -8.05 6.18
CA SER A 145 -4.02 -8.23 4.76
C SER A 145 -4.06 -9.71 4.35
N TYR A 146 -3.47 -10.58 5.16
CA TYR A 146 -3.49 -12.02 4.94
C TYR A 146 -4.93 -12.56 4.92
N ARG A 147 -5.74 -12.18 5.94
CA ARG A 147 -7.17 -12.53 5.98
C ARG A 147 -7.92 -12.04 4.74
N LYS A 148 -7.71 -10.78 4.35
CA LYS A 148 -8.35 -10.20 3.17
C LYS A 148 -7.96 -10.95 1.89
N GLN A 149 -6.67 -11.27 1.73
CA GLN A 149 -6.16 -12.00 0.56
C GLN A 149 -6.75 -13.42 0.47
N THR A 150 -6.85 -14.13 1.58
CA THR A 150 -7.48 -15.46 1.64
C THR A 150 -8.94 -15.39 1.20
N ASN A 151 -9.69 -14.39 1.67
CA ASN A 151 -11.08 -14.17 1.26
C ASN A 151 -11.21 -13.88 -0.24
N TYR A 152 -10.28 -13.12 -0.83
CA TYR A 152 -10.27 -12.89 -2.28
C TYR A 152 -10.04 -14.16 -3.09
N ILE A 153 -9.10 -15.01 -2.65
CA ILE A 153 -8.84 -16.30 -3.30
C ILE A 153 -10.12 -17.16 -3.28
N THR A 154 -10.77 -17.29 -2.12
CA THR A 154 -12.00 -18.06 -1.97
C THR A 154 -13.11 -17.55 -2.89
N LYS A 155 -13.34 -16.25 -2.93
CA LYS A 155 -14.35 -15.62 -3.81
C LYS A 155 -14.05 -15.85 -5.28
N ARG A 156 -12.78 -15.76 -5.70
CA ARG A 156 -12.37 -15.95 -7.08
C ARG A 156 -12.54 -17.41 -7.51
N ILE A 157 -12.24 -18.38 -6.65
CA ILE A 157 -12.50 -19.79 -6.89
C ILE A 157 -14.01 -20.04 -7.05
N SER A 158 -14.83 -19.51 -6.15
CA SER A 158 -16.30 -19.66 -6.23
C SER A 158 -16.90 -19.03 -7.49
N ALA A 159 -16.35 -17.90 -7.95
CA ALA A 159 -16.80 -17.23 -9.17
C ALA A 159 -16.39 -17.97 -10.46
N ASN A 160 -15.33 -18.79 -10.43
CA ASN A 160 -14.90 -19.60 -11.57
C ASN A 160 -15.65 -20.92 -11.69
N ASN A 161 -16.23 -21.44 -10.59
CA ASN A 161 -16.93 -22.73 -10.56
C ASN A 161 -18.43 -22.62 -10.87
N GLN A 162 -18.91 -21.46 -11.23
CA GLN A 162 -20.28 -21.13 -11.67
C GLN A 162 -20.29 -20.66 -13.11
#